data_baf30a17a422dff3fda1e875741d7617
#
_entry.id   baf30a17a422dff3fda1e875741d7617
#
_cell.length_a   1.000
_cell.length_b   1.000
_cell.length_c   1.000
_cell.angle_alpha   90.00
_cell.angle_beta   90.00
_cell.angle_gamma   90.00
#
_symmetry.space_group_name_H-M   'P 1'
#
loop_
_entity.id
_entity.type
_entity.pdbx_description
1 polymer ?
#
loop_
_entity_poly.entity_id
_entity_poly.type
_entity_poly.pdbx_seq_one_letter_code
_entity_poly.pdbx_strand_id
1 'polypeptide(L)'
;MDRAKIDTKVVDERKAHYRRRHDARVADLAGREEKPKEDVITAEYLTACVRRHIDPDTVILNEGITNYSVINNHTARTKPRTRFTSGASSLGWNGGASIGMKLACPDKTVVCLTGDGSYMFSVPSTVHWMARKYQTPFLTVIYNNRGWRAPKFSMLAVHPEGYASKAQDIDVAFDPPPDYSGIAAASGGAFARIVKTVEDVDPAIAEALKVVREEKRCAVLDVWLAHL
;
A
#
# COMPACT_ATOMS: atom_id res chain seq x y z
N MET A 1 11.63 20.28 33.09
CA MET A 1 10.54 21.26 32.95
C MET A 1 9.72 21.23 34.23
N ASP A 2 9.63 22.35 34.90
CA ASP A 2 8.86 22.44 36.15
C ASP A 2 7.36 22.50 35.85
N ARG A 3 6.61 21.44 36.20
CA ARG A 3 5.18 21.32 35.96
C ARG A 3 4.34 22.42 36.63
N ALA A 4 4.87 23.03 37.70
CA ALA A 4 4.19 24.11 38.43
C ALA A 4 4.05 25.43 37.63
N LYS A 5 4.78 25.56 36.50
CA LYS A 5 4.77 26.76 35.65
C LYS A 5 3.96 26.62 34.36
N ILE A 6 3.21 25.52 34.19
CA ILE A 6 2.42 25.31 32.98
C ILE A 6 1.05 25.96 33.19
N ASP A 7 0.74 26.94 32.37
CA ASP A 7 -0.60 27.54 32.32
C ASP A 7 -1.60 26.53 31.75
N THR A 8 -2.44 25.98 32.62
CA THR A 8 -3.43 24.96 32.27
C THR A 8 -4.44 25.45 31.25
N LYS A 9 -4.79 26.74 31.28
CA LYS A 9 -5.72 27.34 30.30
C LYS A 9 -5.14 27.28 28.89
N VAL A 10 -3.88 27.67 28.72
CA VAL A 10 -3.18 27.57 27.42
C VAL A 10 -3.07 26.13 26.95
N VAL A 11 -2.86 25.16 27.86
CA VAL A 11 -2.81 23.73 27.51
C VAL A 11 -4.16 23.25 27.02
N ASP A 12 -5.25 23.63 27.71
CA ASP A 12 -6.59 23.18 27.35
C ASP A 12 -7.09 23.83 26.05
N GLU A 13 -6.78 25.10 25.80
CA GLU A 13 -7.04 25.75 24.52
C GLU A 13 -6.32 25.07 23.37
N ARG A 14 -5.03 24.70 23.54
CA ARG A 14 -4.26 23.92 22.55
C ARG A 14 -4.86 22.54 22.31
N LYS A 15 -5.20 21.82 23.37
CA LYS A 15 -5.85 20.49 23.23
C LYS A 15 -7.15 20.59 22.46
N ALA A 16 -8.01 21.57 22.78
CA ALA A 16 -9.25 21.79 22.08
C ALA A 16 -9.05 22.14 20.61
N HIS A 17 -8.06 23.00 20.31
CA HIS A 17 -7.67 23.35 18.93
C HIS A 17 -7.25 22.13 18.12
N TYR A 18 -6.28 21.35 18.65
CA TYR A 18 -5.78 20.18 17.93
C TYR A 18 -6.82 19.05 17.85
N ARG A 19 -7.69 18.90 18.83
CA ARG A 19 -8.81 17.95 18.77
C ARG A 19 -9.74 18.28 17.61
N ARG A 20 -10.19 19.53 17.48
CA ARG A 20 -11.04 19.95 16.34
C ARG A 20 -10.39 19.65 14.98
N ARG A 21 -9.09 19.94 14.85
CA ARG A 21 -8.35 19.64 13.62
C ARG A 21 -8.25 18.13 13.36
N HIS A 22 -8.02 17.35 14.40
CA HIS A 22 -7.98 15.90 14.32
C HIS A 22 -9.32 15.33 13.89
N ASP A 23 -10.40 15.76 14.53
CA ASP A 23 -11.75 15.26 14.25
C ASP A 23 -12.19 15.62 12.82
N ALA A 24 -11.91 16.83 12.36
CA ALA A 24 -12.16 17.24 10.98
C ALA A 24 -11.35 16.40 9.98
N ARG A 25 -10.08 16.12 10.27
CA ARG A 25 -9.25 15.25 9.43
C ARG A 25 -9.79 13.82 9.38
N VAL A 26 -10.18 13.26 10.52
CA VAL A 26 -10.76 11.90 10.57
C VAL A 26 -12.04 11.82 9.75
N ALA A 27 -12.90 12.83 9.83
CA ALA A 27 -14.13 12.90 9.04
C ALA A 27 -13.83 13.00 7.52
N ASP A 28 -12.86 13.82 7.11
CA ASP A 28 -12.44 13.93 5.70
C ASP A 28 -11.89 12.59 5.19
N LEU A 29 -11.02 11.92 5.95
CA LEU A 29 -10.51 10.61 5.58
C LEU A 29 -11.63 9.56 5.45
N ALA A 30 -12.58 9.55 6.38
CA ALA A 30 -13.72 8.62 6.33
C ALA A 30 -14.59 8.83 5.08
N GLY A 31 -14.83 10.09 4.69
CA GLY A 31 -15.57 10.40 3.45
C GLY A 31 -14.87 9.90 2.18
N ARG A 32 -13.53 9.92 2.17
CA ARG A 32 -12.76 9.39 1.02
C ARG A 32 -12.72 7.87 0.96
N GLU A 33 -13.02 7.18 2.04
CA GLU A 33 -13.06 5.72 2.13
C GLU A 33 -14.41 5.12 1.70
N GLU A 34 -15.39 5.95 1.39
CA GLU A 34 -16.66 5.48 0.89
C GLU A 34 -16.50 4.69 -0.41
N LYS A 35 -17.37 3.70 -0.60
CA LYS A 35 -17.39 2.90 -1.80
C LYS A 35 -17.63 3.80 -3.01
N PRO A 36 -16.73 3.79 -4.02
CA PRO A 36 -16.90 4.59 -5.22
C PRO A 36 -18.23 4.29 -5.92
N LYS A 37 -18.90 5.33 -6.41
CA LYS A 37 -20.14 5.18 -7.17
C LYS A 37 -19.89 4.74 -8.60
N GLU A 38 -18.77 5.19 -9.17
CA GLU A 38 -18.25 4.72 -10.45
C GLU A 38 -17.41 3.46 -10.22
N ASP A 39 -17.35 2.57 -11.19
CA ASP A 39 -16.57 1.34 -11.09
C ASP A 39 -15.04 1.61 -11.29
N VAL A 40 -14.53 2.59 -10.55
CA VAL A 40 -13.13 2.97 -10.51
C VAL A 40 -12.62 2.84 -9.09
N ILE A 41 -11.72 1.89 -8.87
CA ILE A 41 -11.15 1.64 -7.55
C ILE A 41 -10.24 2.81 -7.14
N THR A 42 -10.56 3.45 -6.00
CA THR A 42 -9.70 4.47 -5.41
C THR A 42 -8.70 3.85 -4.43
N ALA A 43 -7.54 4.48 -4.30
CA ALA A 43 -6.50 4.01 -3.36
C ALA A 43 -6.97 4.10 -1.90
N GLU A 44 -7.79 5.08 -1.58
CA GLU A 44 -8.41 5.29 -0.26
C GLU A 44 -9.36 4.15 0.09
N TYR A 45 -10.29 3.82 -0.81
CA TYR A 45 -11.21 2.71 -0.63
C TYR A 45 -10.48 1.37 -0.50
N LEU A 46 -9.52 1.09 -1.42
CA LEU A 46 -8.69 -0.11 -1.36
C LEU A 46 -7.97 -0.24 -0.01
N THR A 47 -7.34 0.85 0.46
CA THR A 47 -6.61 0.84 1.73
C THR A 47 -7.54 0.64 2.92
N ALA A 48 -8.73 1.24 2.89
CA ALA A 48 -9.77 1.03 3.90
C ALA A 48 -10.26 -0.42 3.93
N CYS A 49 -10.45 -1.06 2.75
CA CYS A 49 -10.77 -2.48 2.66
C CYS A 49 -9.68 -3.33 3.31
N VAL A 50 -8.40 -3.11 2.99
CA VAL A 50 -7.29 -3.81 3.65
C VAL A 50 -7.35 -3.64 5.16
N ARG A 51 -7.55 -2.40 5.65
CA ARG A 51 -7.61 -2.11 7.09
C ARG A 51 -8.73 -2.88 7.81
N ARG A 52 -9.89 -3.08 7.17
CA ARG A 52 -11.02 -3.82 7.76
C ARG A 52 -10.70 -5.30 8.01
N HIS A 53 -9.83 -5.90 7.22
CA HIS A 53 -9.49 -7.32 7.29
C HIS A 53 -8.22 -7.66 8.08
N ILE A 54 -7.51 -6.66 8.58
CA ILE A 54 -6.28 -6.84 9.35
C ILE A 54 -6.46 -6.44 10.81
N ASP A 55 -5.74 -7.13 11.70
CA ASP A 55 -5.70 -6.85 13.13
C ASP A 55 -4.61 -5.81 13.51
N PRO A 56 -4.61 -5.31 14.77
CA PRO A 56 -3.59 -4.37 15.24
C PRO A 56 -2.16 -4.94 15.23
N ASP A 57 -1.98 -6.26 15.22
CA ASP A 57 -0.68 -6.93 15.23
C ASP A 57 -0.12 -7.21 13.82
N THR A 58 -0.95 -7.12 12.80
CA THR A 58 -0.53 -7.26 11.41
C THR A 58 0.54 -6.23 11.06
N VAL A 59 1.62 -6.68 10.44
CA VAL A 59 2.71 -5.82 9.98
C VAL A 59 2.47 -5.37 8.55
N ILE A 60 2.49 -4.07 8.32
CA ILE A 60 2.37 -3.45 7.00
C ILE A 60 3.74 -2.97 6.52
N LEU A 61 4.10 -3.37 5.31
CA LEU A 61 5.23 -2.83 4.57
C LEU A 61 4.67 -1.93 3.46
N ASN A 62 4.99 -0.63 3.51
CA ASN A 62 4.46 0.34 2.57
C ASN A 62 5.54 0.80 1.59
N GLU A 63 5.35 0.46 0.33
CA GLU A 63 6.13 0.96 -0.81
C GLU A 63 5.21 1.44 -1.94
N GLY A 64 4.09 2.04 -1.57
CA GLY A 64 3.08 2.51 -2.53
C GLY A 64 3.47 3.76 -3.32
N ILE A 65 4.63 4.31 -3.15
CA ILE A 65 5.22 5.53 -3.69
C ILE A 65 4.20 6.63 -3.99
N THR A 66 3.49 6.58 -5.12
CA THR A 66 2.41 7.54 -5.46
C THR A 66 1.31 7.55 -4.38
N ASN A 67 0.98 6.39 -3.84
CA ASN A 67 -0.07 6.20 -2.82
C ASN A 67 0.49 6.13 -1.39
N TYR A 68 1.75 6.51 -1.18
CA TYR A 68 2.43 6.41 0.12
C TYR A 68 1.66 7.08 1.25
N SER A 69 1.24 8.33 1.03
CA SER A 69 0.48 9.12 2.01
C SER A 69 -0.93 8.58 2.21
N VAL A 70 -1.58 8.09 1.16
CA VAL A 70 -2.89 7.44 1.23
C VAL A 70 -2.81 6.21 2.12
N ILE A 71 -1.89 5.30 1.82
CA ILE A 71 -1.67 4.08 2.62
C ILE A 71 -1.40 4.43 4.08
N ASN A 72 -0.52 5.41 4.35
CA ASN A 72 -0.21 5.83 5.72
C ASN A 72 -1.42 6.37 6.47
N ASN A 73 -2.23 7.20 5.83
CA ASN A 73 -3.37 7.86 6.46
C ASN A 73 -4.53 6.88 6.69
N HIS A 74 -4.79 6.00 5.72
CA HIS A 74 -5.97 5.13 5.73
C HIS A 74 -5.74 3.77 6.40
N THR A 75 -4.48 3.35 6.63
CA THR A 75 -4.20 2.17 7.48
C THR A 75 -4.30 2.47 8.97
N ALA A 76 -4.20 3.76 9.38
CA ALA A 76 -4.39 4.26 10.74
C ALA A 76 -3.64 3.43 11.83
N ARG A 77 -2.37 3.06 11.58
CA ARG A 77 -1.58 2.23 12.51
C ARG A 77 -1.08 3.04 13.69
N THR A 78 -1.44 2.60 14.90
CA THR A 78 -1.05 3.24 16.16
C THR A 78 -0.13 2.38 17.02
N LYS A 79 -0.13 1.04 16.79
CA LYS A 79 0.73 0.12 17.52
C LYS A 79 2.17 0.21 17.00
N PRO A 80 3.19 0.40 17.85
CA PRO A 80 4.58 0.42 17.44
C PRO A 80 4.98 -0.88 16.73
N ARG A 81 5.93 -0.79 15.78
CA ARG A 81 6.48 -1.93 15.02
C ARG A 81 5.45 -2.69 14.17
N THR A 82 4.39 -2.02 13.74
CA THR A 82 3.38 -2.60 12.84
C THR A 82 3.31 -1.93 11.48
N ARG A 83 4.21 -0.96 11.21
CA ARG A 83 4.35 -0.33 9.90
C ARG A 83 5.81 0.02 9.63
N PHE A 84 6.27 -0.34 8.44
CA PHE A 84 7.63 -0.09 7.96
C PHE A 84 7.61 0.42 6.53
N THR A 85 8.70 1.09 6.17
CA THR A 85 8.96 1.61 4.83
C THR A 85 10.47 1.60 4.57
N SER A 86 10.89 1.65 3.31
CA SER A 86 12.30 1.64 2.93
C SER A 86 13.11 2.83 3.48
N GLY A 87 12.44 3.95 3.77
CA GLY A 87 13.09 5.17 4.26
C GLY A 87 13.96 5.91 3.26
N ALA A 88 14.48 5.25 2.24
CA ALA A 88 15.44 5.79 1.27
C ALA A 88 14.88 5.89 -0.16
N SER A 89 13.60 5.65 -0.36
CA SER A 89 12.92 5.67 -1.67
C SER A 89 13.54 4.74 -2.73
N SER A 90 14.30 3.72 -2.31
CA SER A 90 14.79 2.69 -3.22
C SER A 90 13.66 1.72 -3.57
N LEU A 91 13.32 1.63 -4.85
CA LEU A 91 12.27 0.74 -5.32
C LEU A 91 12.68 -0.72 -5.21
N GLY A 92 11.69 -1.60 -4.93
CA GLY A 92 11.90 -3.05 -4.87
C GLY A 92 12.28 -3.58 -3.49
N TRP A 93 12.31 -2.73 -2.47
CA TRP A 93 12.56 -3.13 -1.08
C TRP A 93 11.50 -4.10 -0.54
N ASN A 94 10.24 -3.93 -0.93
CA ASN A 94 9.07 -4.58 -0.35
C ASN A 94 9.14 -6.12 -0.33
N GLY A 95 9.59 -6.75 -1.41
CA GLY A 95 9.61 -8.21 -1.55
C GLY A 95 10.59 -8.87 -0.56
N GLY A 96 11.85 -8.44 -0.56
CA GLY A 96 12.86 -8.92 0.37
C GLY A 96 12.53 -8.61 1.83
N ALA A 97 11.99 -7.41 2.09
CA ALA A 97 11.55 -7.01 3.42
C ALA A 97 10.38 -7.85 3.94
N SER A 98 9.44 -8.26 3.07
CA SER A 98 8.33 -9.15 3.44
C SER A 98 8.82 -10.52 3.90
N ILE A 99 9.78 -11.10 3.18
CA ILE A 99 10.44 -12.36 3.58
C ILE A 99 11.15 -12.19 4.92
N GLY A 100 12.00 -11.17 5.04
CA GLY A 100 12.76 -10.89 6.27
C GLY A 100 11.84 -10.63 7.47
N MET A 101 10.76 -9.88 7.28
CA MET A 101 9.78 -9.61 8.33
C MET A 101 9.07 -10.89 8.77
N LYS A 102 8.71 -11.77 7.84
CA LYS A 102 8.06 -13.03 8.17
C LYS A 102 9.00 -14.00 8.88
N LEU A 103 10.29 -14.01 8.55
CA LEU A 103 11.32 -14.75 9.29
C LEU A 103 11.50 -14.23 10.72
N ALA A 104 11.53 -12.90 10.88
CA ALA A 104 11.69 -12.26 12.19
C ALA A 104 10.44 -12.36 13.08
N CYS A 105 9.26 -12.45 12.49
CA CYS A 105 7.96 -12.47 13.18
C CYS A 105 7.05 -13.56 12.57
N PRO A 106 7.37 -14.85 12.77
CA PRO A 106 6.69 -15.97 12.10
C PRO A 106 5.19 -16.05 12.42
N ASP A 107 4.77 -15.59 13.60
CA ASP A 107 3.38 -15.64 14.04
C ASP A 107 2.52 -14.48 13.50
N LYS A 108 3.14 -13.42 12.97
CA LYS A 108 2.40 -12.26 12.49
C LYS A 108 1.97 -12.40 11.04
N THR A 109 0.81 -11.84 10.73
CA THR A 109 0.42 -11.58 9.34
C THR A 109 1.27 -10.43 8.80
N VAL A 110 1.87 -10.62 7.62
CA VAL A 110 2.64 -9.59 6.91
C VAL A 110 1.88 -9.21 5.65
N VAL A 111 1.66 -7.91 5.47
CA VAL A 111 0.96 -7.32 4.32
C VAL A 111 1.87 -6.29 3.66
N CYS A 112 2.19 -6.50 2.42
CA CYS A 112 2.94 -5.59 1.57
C CYS A 112 1.96 -4.77 0.71
N LEU A 113 1.98 -3.45 0.85
CA LEU A 113 1.21 -2.51 0.03
C LEU A 113 2.18 -1.76 -0.87
N THR A 114 2.14 -2.02 -2.17
CA THR A 114 3.16 -1.57 -3.11
C THR A 114 2.55 -1.03 -4.41
N GLY A 115 3.29 -0.22 -5.16
CA GLY A 115 2.94 0.15 -6.52
C GLY A 115 3.41 -0.90 -7.53
N ASP A 116 2.83 -0.87 -8.73
CA ASP A 116 3.19 -1.74 -9.86
C ASP A 116 4.67 -1.64 -10.24
N GLY A 117 5.20 -0.44 -10.40
CA GLY A 117 6.62 -0.24 -10.66
C GLY A 117 7.53 -0.72 -9.53
N SER A 118 7.18 -0.45 -8.27
CA SER A 118 7.91 -0.94 -7.11
C SER A 118 7.92 -2.46 -7.04
N TYR A 119 6.79 -3.09 -7.38
CA TYR A 119 6.69 -4.54 -7.43
C TYR A 119 7.63 -5.13 -8.48
N MET A 120 7.70 -4.54 -9.69
CA MET A 120 8.65 -4.99 -10.72
C MET A 120 10.10 -4.90 -10.24
N PHE A 121 10.49 -3.81 -9.59
CA PHE A 121 11.85 -3.65 -9.06
C PHE A 121 12.21 -4.63 -7.94
N SER A 122 11.24 -5.24 -7.29
CA SER A 122 11.48 -6.26 -6.26
C SER A 122 11.95 -7.60 -6.81
N VAL A 123 12.01 -7.77 -8.13
CA VAL A 123 12.29 -9.05 -8.81
C VAL A 123 11.31 -10.14 -8.33
N PRO A 124 10.02 -9.98 -8.60
CA PRO A 124 8.95 -10.77 -7.96
C PRO A 124 9.07 -12.28 -8.19
N SER A 125 9.63 -12.72 -9.30
CA SER A 125 9.88 -14.14 -9.55
C SER A 125 10.81 -14.74 -8.49
N THR A 126 11.91 -14.10 -8.20
CA THR A 126 12.85 -14.52 -7.15
C THR A 126 12.26 -14.41 -5.76
N VAL A 127 11.56 -13.30 -5.47
CA VAL A 127 10.91 -13.09 -4.18
C VAL A 127 9.92 -14.21 -3.85
N HIS A 128 9.00 -14.52 -4.77
CA HIS A 128 7.99 -15.53 -4.51
C HIS A 128 8.55 -16.96 -4.51
N TRP A 129 9.58 -17.24 -5.31
CA TRP A 129 10.32 -18.49 -5.20
C TRP A 129 11.00 -18.65 -3.83
N MET A 130 11.69 -17.60 -3.34
CA MET A 130 12.30 -17.58 -2.01
C MET A 130 11.25 -17.70 -0.90
N ALA A 131 10.14 -16.98 -1.01
CA ALA A 131 9.07 -17.04 -0.02
C ALA A 131 8.52 -18.48 0.12
N ARG A 132 8.34 -19.19 -1.00
CA ARG A 132 7.97 -20.61 -1.00
C ARG A 132 9.05 -21.48 -0.35
N LYS A 133 10.31 -21.27 -0.74
CA LYS A 133 11.46 -22.04 -0.23
C LYS A 133 11.60 -21.92 1.29
N TYR A 134 11.45 -20.72 1.83
CA TYR A 134 11.62 -20.42 3.25
C TYR A 134 10.31 -20.44 4.05
N GLN A 135 9.20 -20.80 3.41
CA GLN A 135 7.86 -20.83 4.01
C GLN A 135 7.51 -19.53 4.73
N THR A 136 7.69 -18.43 4.04
CA THR A 136 7.43 -17.07 4.53
C THR A 136 6.21 -16.46 3.82
N PRO A 137 4.97 -16.92 4.13
CA PRO A 137 3.77 -16.44 3.45
C PRO A 137 3.45 -14.99 3.84
N PHE A 138 3.13 -14.17 2.85
CA PHE A 138 2.66 -12.80 3.01
C PHE A 138 1.67 -12.42 1.92
N LEU A 139 0.85 -11.40 2.20
CA LEU A 139 -0.02 -10.80 1.20
C LEU A 139 0.70 -9.62 0.52
N THR A 140 0.66 -9.57 -0.79
CA THR A 140 0.99 -8.37 -1.57
C THR A 140 -0.26 -7.81 -2.21
N VAL A 141 -0.52 -6.50 -2.01
CA VAL A 141 -1.55 -5.75 -2.71
C VAL A 141 -0.85 -4.71 -3.58
N ILE A 142 -1.03 -4.84 -4.88
CA ILE A 142 -0.44 -3.94 -5.88
C ILE A 142 -1.45 -2.85 -6.21
N TYR A 143 -1.09 -1.62 -5.95
CA TYR A 143 -1.81 -0.40 -6.34
C TYR A 143 -1.44 -0.09 -7.79
N ASN A 144 -2.09 -0.79 -8.73
CA ASN A 144 -1.72 -0.79 -10.14
C ASN A 144 -2.37 0.38 -10.88
N ASN A 145 -1.61 1.42 -11.14
CA ASN A 145 -2.01 2.55 -11.99
C ASN A 145 -1.43 2.44 -13.41
N ARG A 146 -0.76 1.34 -13.73
CA ARG A 146 -0.16 0.99 -15.01
C ARG A 146 0.90 1.98 -15.48
N GLY A 147 1.79 2.38 -14.56
CA GLY A 147 2.95 3.18 -14.96
C GLY A 147 3.66 3.97 -13.85
N TRP A 148 4.66 4.73 -14.28
CA TRP A 148 5.53 5.56 -13.46
C TRP A 148 4.88 6.89 -13.08
N ARG A 149 3.77 6.88 -12.34
CA ARG A 149 3.02 8.09 -11.99
C ARG A 149 3.81 9.06 -11.11
N ALA A 150 4.56 8.56 -10.13
CA ALA A 150 5.37 9.41 -9.25
C ALA A 150 6.49 10.14 -10.00
N PRO A 151 7.32 9.49 -10.85
CA PRO A 151 8.27 10.18 -11.73
C PRO A 151 7.62 11.22 -12.64
N LYS A 152 6.47 10.90 -13.26
CA LYS A 152 5.71 11.85 -14.10
C LYS A 152 5.35 13.11 -13.31
N PHE A 153 4.78 12.98 -12.13
CA PHE A 153 4.41 14.13 -11.31
C PHE A 153 5.62 14.94 -10.84
N SER A 154 6.71 14.27 -10.46
CA SER A 154 7.93 14.95 -10.05
C SER A 154 8.53 15.78 -11.18
N MET A 155 8.55 15.24 -12.38
CA MET A 155 9.02 15.94 -13.57
C MET A 155 8.14 17.16 -13.92
N LEU A 156 6.82 16.98 -13.93
CA LEU A 156 5.87 18.06 -14.22
C LEU A 156 5.90 19.16 -13.16
N ALA A 157 6.15 18.83 -11.88
CA ALA A 157 6.28 19.80 -10.81
C ALA A 157 7.52 20.67 -10.95
N VAL A 158 8.64 20.11 -11.45
CA VAL A 158 9.90 20.83 -11.64
C VAL A 158 9.93 21.60 -12.97
N HIS A 159 9.35 21.02 -14.02
CA HIS A 159 9.38 21.57 -15.37
C HIS A 159 7.96 21.63 -15.99
N PRO A 160 7.04 22.47 -15.46
CA PRO A 160 5.66 22.52 -15.93
C PRO A 160 5.54 22.98 -17.39
N GLU A 161 6.51 23.76 -17.90
CA GLU A 161 6.60 24.24 -19.28
C GLU A 161 7.69 23.51 -20.11
N GLY A 162 8.23 22.41 -19.59
CA GLY A 162 9.31 21.65 -20.20
C GLY A 162 8.89 20.87 -21.45
N TYR A 163 9.85 20.24 -22.11
CA TYR A 163 9.59 19.40 -23.29
C TYR A 163 8.65 18.24 -22.98
N ALA A 164 8.85 17.56 -21.87
CA ALA A 164 8.03 16.44 -21.44
C ALA A 164 6.57 16.84 -21.10
N SER A 165 6.37 18.08 -20.59
CA SER A 165 5.02 18.61 -20.31
C SER A 165 4.21 18.85 -21.60
N LYS A 166 4.91 19.07 -22.71
CA LYS A 166 4.33 19.33 -24.04
C LYS A 166 4.25 18.08 -24.92
N ALA A 167 4.92 16.98 -24.53
CA ALA A 167 4.90 15.73 -25.24
C ALA A 167 3.55 15.01 -25.03
N GLN A 168 3.06 14.32 -26.05
CA GLN A 168 1.85 13.50 -25.95
C GLN A 168 2.11 12.23 -25.13
N ASP A 169 3.30 11.67 -25.25
CA ASP A 169 3.77 10.49 -24.49
C ASP A 169 5.20 10.74 -24.00
N ILE A 170 5.49 10.21 -22.82
CA ILE A 170 6.81 10.28 -22.17
C ILE A 170 7.27 8.90 -21.68
N ASP A 171 6.76 7.85 -22.28
CA ASP A 171 7.13 6.44 -22.03
C ASP A 171 7.07 6.04 -20.53
N VAL A 172 6.09 6.54 -19.80
CA VAL A 172 5.88 6.19 -18.39
C VAL A 172 4.77 5.18 -18.16
N ALA A 173 4.01 4.84 -19.18
CA ALA A 173 2.92 3.87 -19.10
C ALA A 173 3.45 2.43 -19.25
N PHE A 174 2.83 1.50 -18.52
CA PHE A 174 3.02 0.05 -18.70
C PHE A 174 1.86 -0.49 -19.54
N ASP A 175 1.93 -0.28 -20.84
CA ASP A 175 0.89 -0.70 -21.76
C ASP A 175 1.50 -1.54 -22.91
N PRO A 176 1.16 -2.84 -23.04
CA PRO A 176 0.29 -3.60 -22.13
C PRO A 176 0.93 -3.87 -20.76
N PRO A 177 0.13 -3.86 -19.67
CA PRO A 177 0.68 -4.14 -18.34
C PRO A 177 1.07 -5.61 -18.19
N PRO A 178 2.17 -5.92 -17.46
CA PRO A 178 2.51 -7.28 -17.11
C PRO A 178 1.42 -7.97 -16.27
N ASP A 179 1.32 -9.28 -16.34
CA ASP A 179 0.54 -10.07 -15.37
C ASP A 179 1.35 -10.26 -14.08
N TYR A 180 1.27 -9.27 -13.19
CA TYR A 180 2.03 -9.25 -11.94
C TYR A 180 1.68 -10.41 -11.01
N SER A 181 0.40 -10.73 -10.88
CA SER A 181 -0.06 -11.82 -10.02
C SER A 181 0.31 -13.19 -10.60
N GLY A 182 0.25 -13.34 -11.92
CA GLY A 182 0.67 -14.54 -12.63
C GLY A 182 2.15 -14.86 -12.46
N ILE A 183 3.03 -13.85 -12.43
CA ILE A 183 4.46 -14.03 -12.12
C ILE A 183 4.65 -14.70 -10.75
N ALA A 184 3.92 -14.27 -9.74
CA ALA A 184 4.00 -14.83 -8.39
C ALA A 184 3.47 -16.28 -8.32
N ALA A 185 2.38 -16.55 -9.03
CA ALA A 185 1.81 -17.89 -9.14
C ALA A 185 2.78 -18.86 -9.82
N ALA A 186 3.36 -18.45 -10.96
CA ALA A 186 4.26 -19.29 -11.73
C ALA A 186 5.57 -19.62 -10.97
N SER A 187 6.15 -18.65 -10.27
CA SER A 187 7.44 -18.80 -9.60
C SER A 187 7.34 -19.35 -8.18
N GLY A 188 6.30 -19.00 -7.43
CA GLY A 188 6.16 -19.35 -6.01
C GLY A 188 4.89 -20.12 -5.64
N GLY A 189 3.99 -20.40 -6.57
CA GLY A 189 2.70 -21.01 -6.26
C GLY A 189 1.79 -20.11 -5.42
N ALA A 190 1.97 -18.79 -5.52
CA ALA A 190 1.13 -17.83 -4.82
C ALA A 190 -0.33 -17.89 -5.32
N PHE A 191 -1.27 -17.58 -4.43
CA PHE A 191 -2.61 -17.23 -4.85
C PHE A 191 -2.54 -15.92 -5.65
N ALA A 192 -3.11 -15.92 -6.85
CA ALA A 192 -3.02 -14.80 -7.80
C ALA A 192 -4.43 -14.36 -8.21
N ARG A 193 -4.70 -13.05 -8.08
CA ARG A 193 -5.95 -12.48 -8.53
C ARG A 193 -5.76 -11.06 -9.07
N ILE A 194 -6.32 -10.78 -10.25
CA ILE A 194 -6.47 -9.44 -10.79
C ILE A 194 -7.84 -8.92 -10.34
N VAL A 195 -7.88 -7.72 -9.77
CA VAL A 195 -9.08 -7.07 -9.26
C VAL A 195 -9.30 -5.79 -10.05
N LYS A 196 -10.40 -5.73 -10.81
CA LYS A 196 -10.70 -4.61 -11.71
C LYS A 196 -11.98 -3.86 -11.37
N THR A 197 -12.84 -4.45 -10.54
CA THR A 197 -14.13 -3.86 -10.15
C THR A 197 -14.15 -3.50 -8.67
N VAL A 198 -14.89 -2.49 -8.32
CA VAL A 198 -15.04 -2.04 -6.91
C VAL A 198 -15.67 -3.14 -6.05
N GLU A 199 -16.61 -3.93 -6.61
CA GLU A 199 -17.29 -5.02 -5.91
C GLU A 199 -16.34 -6.15 -5.50
N ASP A 200 -15.31 -6.41 -6.30
CA ASP A 200 -14.37 -7.51 -6.07
C ASP A 200 -13.30 -7.19 -5.01
N VAL A 201 -13.10 -5.93 -4.64
CA VAL A 201 -11.99 -5.52 -3.76
C VAL A 201 -12.06 -6.19 -2.39
N ASP A 202 -13.17 -6.05 -1.71
CA ASP A 202 -13.32 -6.55 -0.33
C ASP A 202 -13.27 -8.09 -0.25
N PRO A 203 -14.02 -8.85 -1.09
CA PRO A 203 -13.94 -10.31 -1.08
C PRO A 203 -12.56 -10.84 -1.51
N ALA A 204 -11.86 -10.18 -2.45
CA ALA A 204 -10.52 -10.59 -2.85
C ALA A 204 -9.51 -10.47 -1.69
N ILE A 205 -9.59 -9.38 -0.91
CA ILE A 205 -8.72 -9.19 0.27
C ILE A 205 -9.01 -10.26 1.33
N ALA A 206 -10.28 -10.54 1.61
CA ALA A 206 -10.67 -11.56 2.58
C ALA A 206 -10.12 -12.94 2.18
N GLU A 207 -10.30 -13.34 0.91
CA GLU A 207 -9.81 -14.60 0.37
C GLU A 207 -8.29 -14.69 0.41
N ALA A 208 -7.57 -13.64 -0.05
CA ALA A 208 -6.12 -13.60 -0.04
C ALA A 208 -5.52 -13.70 1.37
N LEU A 209 -6.12 -13.04 2.36
CA LEU A 209 -5.70 -13.15 3.76
C LEU A 209 -5.97 -14.53 4.35
N LYS A 210 -7.07 -15.19 3.95
CA LYS A 210 -7.33 -16.58 4.32
C LYS A 210 -6.25 -17.51 3.79
N VAL A 211 -5.88 -17.38 2.51
CA VAL A 211 -4.78 -18.16 1.91
C VAL A 211 -3.47 -17.98 2.69
N VAL A 212 -3.11 -16.73 3.01
CA VAL A 212 -1.88 -16.44 3.76
C VAL A 212 -1.91 -17.02 5.17
N ARG A 213 -3.04 -16.89 5.87
CA ARG A 213 -3.17 -17.28 7.29
C ARG A 213 -3.38 -18.79 7.48
N GLU A 214 -4.19 -19.42 6.63
CA GLU A 214 -4.61 -20.82 6.79
C GLU A 214 -3.80 -21.76 5.91
N GLU A 215 -3.66 -21.46 4.61
CA GLU A 215 -2.94 -22.31 3.66
C GLU A 215 -1.42 -22.09 3.70
N LYS A 216 -0.94 -21.07 4.40
CA LYS A 216 0.49 -20.72 4.51
C LYS A 216 1.18 -20.53 3.14
N ARG A 217 0.44 -19.96 2.19
CA ARG A 217 0.94 -19.57 0.86
C ARG A 217 0.96 -18.04 0.72
N CYS A 218 1.86 -17.51 -0.10
CA CYS A 218 1.76 -16.11 -0.51
C CYS A 218 0.48 -15.86 -1.31
N ALA A 219 -0.02 -14.63 -1.23
CA ALA A 219 -1.10 -14.15 -2.07
C ALA A 219 -0.71 -12.81 -2.71
N VAL A 220 -1.09 -12.62 -3.97
CA VAL A 220 -0.86 -11.38 -4.71
C VAL A 220 -2.17 -10.92 -5.34
N LEU A 221 -2.59 -9.73 -4.97
CA LEU A 221 -3.72 -9.03 -5.57
C LEU A 221 -3.18 -7.90 -6.45
N ASP A 222 -3.42 -8.00 -7.75
CA ASP A 222 -3.17 -6.93 -8.71
C ASP A 222 -4.44 -6.09 -8.84
N VAL A 223 -4.49 -4.95 -8.13
CA VAL A 223 -5.68 -4.11 -8.03
C VAL A 223 -5.55 -2.90 -8.95
N TRP A 224 -6.39 -2.85 -9.97
CA TRP A 224 -6.36 -1.81 -10.99
C TRP A 224 -7.03 -0.54 -10.50
N LEU A 225 -6.22 0.49 -10.27
CA LEU A 225 -6.69 1.84 -9.96
C LEU A 225 -6.97 2.63 -11.26
N ALA A 226 -7.42 3.88 -11.12
CA ALA A 226 -7.49 4.79 -12.25
C ALA A 226 -6.16 4.82 -13.02
N HIS A 227 -6.25 4.84 -14.35
CA HIS A 227 -5.08 4.90 -15.23
C HIS A 227 -4.26 6.17 -14.98
N LEU A 228 -2.98 6.11 -15.35
CA LEU A 228 -1.98 7.16 -15.21
C LEU A 228 -2.42 8.47 -15.91
#